data_1cfdb1150c5f09b319b5dad3c5cdefd3
#
_entry.id   1cfdb1150c5f09b319b5dad3c5cdefd3
#
_cell.length_a   1.000
_cell.length_b   1.000
_cell.length_c   1.000
_cell.angle_alpha   90.00
_cell.angle_beta   90.00
_cell.angle_gamma   90.00
#
_symmetry.space_group_name_H-M   'P 1'
#
loop_
_entity.id
_entity.type
_entity.pdbx_description
1 polymer ?
#
loop_
_entity_poly.entity_id
_entity_poly.type
_entity_poly.pdbx_seq_one_letter_code
_entity_poly.pdbx_strand_id
1 'polypeptide(L)'
;YNMTHAECTIYALDHGVNVLLEKPMCVTLDEAVEIRKAEKRNGKIVSVGFQPRYNPNMQMIKYIIESGELGKVYHIQIGGGRRRGIPTPFGTTFIEKETGGIGALGDIGCYALDMVLNGMGYPKPLTVTGFLSDYFGKADDYKYKDVFGVDDFAAGFVRLEGGLTIDFKTAWAMNVDTMGDT
;
A
#
# COMPACT_ATOMS: atom_id res chain seq x y z
N TYR A 1 -8.57 1.18 -13.12
CA TYR A 1 -8.60 -0.01 -12.27
C TYR A 1 -7.20 -0.50 -11.98
N ASN A 2 -6.95 -1.02 -10.77
CA ASN A 2 -5.63 -1.54 -10.38
C ASN A 2 -5.11 -2.60 -11.36
N MET A 3 -6.01 -3.44 -11.86
CA MET A 3 -5.69 -4.51 -12.82
C MET A 3 -5.16 -4.01 -14.18
N THR A 4 -5.40 -2.75 -14.54
CA THR A 4 -4.94 -2.18 -15.82
C THR A 4 -3.65 -1.36 -15.69
N HIS A 5 -3.19 -1.10 -14.47
CA HIS A 5 -2.04 -0.24 -14.23
C HIS A 5 -0.78 -0.73 -14.95
N ALA A 6 -0.48 -2.01 -14.87
CA ALA A 6 0.73 -2.57 -15.47
C ALA A 6 0.69 -2.48 -17.00
N GLU A 7 -0.39 -2.96 -17.62
CA GLU A 7 -0.54 -2.96 -19.07
C GLU A 7 -0.45 -1.53 -19.64
N CYS A 8 -1.23 -0.60 -19.09
CA CYS A 8 -1.24 0.79 -19.56
C CYS A 8 0.13 1.47 -19.36
N THR A 9 0.81 1.19 -18.25
CA THR A 9 2.13 1.74 -17.97
C THR A 9 3.18 1.23 -18.96
N ILE A 10 3.22 -0.08 -19.18
CA ILE A 10 4.14 -0.71 -20.13
C ILE A 10 3.89 -0.19 -21.53
N TYR A 11 2.62 -0.11 -21.95
CA TYR A 11 2.25 0.43 -23.24
C TYR A 11 2.76 1.86 -23.43
N ALA A 12 2.55 2.75 -22.47
CA ALA A 12 3.02 4.14 -22.54
C ALA A 12 4.56 4.24 -22.61
N LEU A 13 5.26 3.45 -21.80
CA LEU A 13 6.72 3.38 -21.83
C LEU A 13 7.26 2.92 -23.18
N ASP A 14 6.64 1.90 -23.79
CA ASP A 14 7.04 1.35 -25.08
C ASP A 14 6.77 2.34 -26.24
N HIS A 15 5.88 3.31 -26.02
CA HIS A 15 5.66 4.45 -26.93
C HIS A 15 6.47 5.70 -26.58
N GLY A 16 7.47 5.56 -25.71
CA GLY A 16 8.42 6.64 -25.41
C GLY A 16 7.90 7.72 -24.43
N VAL A 17 6.86 7.43 -23.67
CA VAL A 17 6.23 8.37 -22.71
C VAL A 17 6.66 8.07 -21.28
N ASN A 18 7.00 9.10 -20.50
CA ASN A 18 7.14 8.98 -19.05
C ASN A 18 5.78 8.84 -18.38
N VAL A 19 5.70 8.10 -17.29
CA VAL A 19 4.43 7.77 -16.64
C VAL A 19 4.40 8.27 -15.19
N LEU A 20 3.37 9.02 -14.85
CA LEU A 20 2.95 9.22 -13.46
C LEU A 20 1.79 8.26 -13.20
N LEU A 21 2.05 7.24 -12.39
CA LEU A 21 1.16 6.13 -12.13
C LEU A 21 0.48 6.30 -10.78
N GLU A 22 -0.83 6.11 -10.72
CA GLU A 22 -1.52 6.03 -9.43
C GLU A 22 -1.14 4.78 -8.64
N LYS A 23 -1.27 4.89 -7.32
CA LYS A 23 -1.09 3.74 -6.43
C LYS A 23 -2.36 2.85 -6.45
N PRO A 24 -2.22 1.57 -6.19
CA PRO A 24 -0.98 0.81 -6.09
C PRO A 24 -0.32 0.67 -7.46
N MET A 25 0.99 0.51 -7.49
CA MET A 25 1.74 0.40 -8.75
C MET A 25 1.19 -0.69 -9.67
N CYS A 26 0.82 -1.83 -9.11
CA CYS A 26 0.32 -3.02 -9.80
C CYS A 26 -0.30 -3.99 -8.79
N VAL A 27 -0.83 -5.10 -9.26
CA VAL A 27 -1.49 -6.12 -8.43
C VAL A 27 -0.55 -7.28 -8.08
N THR A 28 0.41 -7.60 -8.96
CA THR A 28 1.33 -8.71 -8.78
C THR A 28 2.80 -8.28 -8.83
N LEU A 29 3.68 -9.10 -8.24
CA LEU A 29 5.13 -8.88 -8.32
C LEU A 29 5.65 -9.01 -9.76
N ASP A 30 5.10 -9.93 -10.55
CA ASP A 30 5.51 -10.11 -11.95
C ASP A 30 5.21 -8.87 -12.77
N GLU A 31 4.05 -8.24 -12.57
CA GLU A 31 3.71 -6.95 -13.18
C GLU A 31 4.70 -5.85 -12.80
N ALA A 32 5.09 -5.78 -11.52
CA ALA A 32 6.10 -4.81 -11.07
C ALA A 32 7.45 -5.02 -11.77
N VAL A 33 7.85 -6.27 -11.94
CA VAL A 33 9.08 -6.63 -12.66
C VAL A 33 9.00 -6.22 -14.13
N GLU A 34 7.86 -6.46 -14.79
CA GLU A 34 7.67 -6.08 -16.21
C GLU A 34 7.63 -4.55 -16.40
N ILE A 35 6.98 -3.80 -15.51
CA ILE A 35 7.04 -2.33 -15.52
C ILE A 35 8.50 -1.85 -15.40
N ARG A 36 9.26 -2.42 -14.47
CA ARG A 36 10.67 -2.07 -14.27
C ARG A 36 11.55 -2.41 -15.48
N LYS A 37 11.29 -3.54 -16.14
CA LYS A 37 11.96 -3.90 -17.40
C LYS A 37 11.63 -2.89 -18.51
N ALA A 38 10.34 -2.52 -18.65
CA ALA A 38 9.90 -1.55 -19.65
C ALA A 38 10.53 -0.17 -19.42
N GLU A 39 10.57 0.31 -18.17
CA GLU A 39 11.24 1.55 -17.80
C GLU A 39 12.71 1.56 -18.23
N LYS A 40 13.45 0.49 -17.89
CA LYS A 40 14.88 0.38 -18.24
C LYS A 40 15.14 0.28 -19.75
N ARG A 41 14.40 -0.58 -20.47
CA ARG A 41 14.62 -0.77 -21.92
C ARG A 41 14.34 0.46 -22.73
N ASN A 42 13.40 1.30 -22.28
CA ASN A 42 12.98 2.50 -23.00
C ASN A 42 13.68 3.78 -22.50
N GLY A 43 14.46 3.71 -21.42
CA GLY A 43 15.11 4.88 -20.81
C GLY A 43 14.10 5.94 -20.36
N LYS A 44 12.93 5.52 -19.93
CA LYS A 44 11.84 6.37 -19.44
C LYS A 44 11.69 6.28 -17.93
N ILE A 45 10.86 7.13 -17.35
CA ILE A 45 10.64 7.23 -15.92
C ILE A 45 9.21 6.83 -15.58
N VAL A 46 9.08 5.99 -14.55
CA VAL A 46 7.80 5.75 -13.87
C VAL A 46 7.87 6.31 -12.46
N SER A 47 6.95 7.21 -12.14
CA SER A 47 6.76 7.72 -10.78
C SER A 47 5.41 7.27 -10.24
N VAL A 48 5.41 6.67 -9.05
CA VAL A 48 4.16 6.22 -8.40
C VAL A 48 3.67 7.28 -7.42
N GLY A 49 2.37 7.54 -7.42
CA GLY A 49 1.69 8.61 -6.69
C GLY A 49 1.57 8.38 -5.19
N PHE A 50 2.69 8.21 -4.48
CA PHE A 50 2.71 8.18 -3.01
C PHE A 50 2.78 9.59 -2.43
N GLN A 51 1.65 10.33 -2.49
CA GLN A 51 1.57 11.74 -2.06
C GLN A 51 1.99 11.97 -0.59
N PRO A 52 1.77 11.04 0.39
CA PRO A 52 2.19 11.26 1.77
C PRO A 52 3.68 11.55 1.94
N ARG A 53 4.54 11.13 1.00
CA ARG A 53 5.97 11.48 1.01
C ARG A 53 6.21 12.99 1.04
N TYR A 54 5.29 13.77 0.47
CA TYR A 54 5.40 15.24 0.35
C TYR A 54 4.63 15.99 1.44
N ASN A 55 3.96 15.27 2.35
CA ASN A 55 3.30 15.87 3.49
C ASN A 55 4.34 16.48 4.43
N PRO A 56 4.18 17.75 4.88
CA PRO A 56 5.14 18.42 5.77
C PRO A 56 5.46 17.63 7.04
N ASN A 57 4.47 16.93 7.63
CA ASN A 57 4.69 16.10 8.83
C ASN A 57 5.60 14.92 8.51
N MET A 58 5.41 14.26 7.35
CA MET A 58 6.25 13.14 6.93
C MET A 58 7.67 13.60 6.60
N GLN A 59 7.82 14.77 5.98
CA GLN A 59 9.12 15.39 5.75
C GLN A 59 9.83 15.72 7.06
N MET A 60 9.10 16.22 8.06
CA MET A 60 9.65 16.49 9.40
C MET A 60 10.06 15.19 10.11
N ILE A 61 9.23 14.15 10.09
CA ILE A 61 9.56 12.83 10.67
C ILE A 61 10.85 12.30 10.03
N LYS A 62 10.93 12.34 8.70
CA LYS A 62 12.14 11.92 7.98
C LYS A 62 13.36 12.70 8.39
N TYR A 63 13.27 14.04 8.47
CA TYR A 63 14.34 14.90 8.94
C TYR A 63 14.82 14.53 10.36
N ILE A 64 13.89 14.33 11.30
CA ILE A 64 14.22 13.95 12.68
C ILE A 64 14.93 12.58 12.73
N ILE A 65 14.50 11.62 11.93
CA ILE A 65 15.17 10.31 11.81
C ILE A 65 16.59 10.49 11.27
N GLU A 66 16.74 11.23 10.18
CA GLU A 66 18.04 11.47 9.49
C GLU A 66 19.00 12.31 10.35
N SER A 67 18.49 13.22 11.19
CA SER A 67 19.33 14.01 12.12
C SER A 67 19.99 13.17 13.22
N GLY A 68 19.46 11.96 13.48
CA GLY A 68 19.95 11.09 14.55
C GLY A 68 19.45 11.46 15.96
N GLU A 69 18.61 12.46 16.10
CA GLU A 69 18.06 12.88 17.42
C GLU A 69 17.32 11.77 18.15
N LEU A 70 16.68 10.84 17.42
CA LEU A 70 16.02 9.67 18.00
C LEU A 70 16.99 8.54 18.38
N GLY A 71 18.27 8.69 18.07
CA GLY A 71 19.22 7.59 18.14
C GLY A 71 18.86 6.47 17.14
N LYS A 72 19.15 5.21 17.50
CA LYS A 72 18.84 4.07 16.65
C LYS A 72 17.35 3.74 16.70
N VAL A 73 16.63 3.98 15.62
CA VAL A 73 15.27 3.46 15.45
C VAL A 73 15.34 1.95 15.24
N TYR A 74 14.74 1.17 16.12
CA TYR A 74 14.79 -0.31 16.12
C TYR A 74 13.42 -0.97 15.92
N HIS A 75 12.34 -0.22 16.18
CA HIS A 75 10.98 -0.70 16.01
C HIS A 75 10.05 0.44 15.60
N ILE A 76 9.15 0.15 14.67
CA ILE A 76 8.10 1.06 14.21
C ILE A 76 6.77 0.32 14.27
N GLN A 77 5.80 0.92 14.92
CA GLN A 77 4.41 0.49 14.83
C GLN A 77 3.69 1.43 13.89
N ILE A 78 3.13 0.88 12.83
CA ILE A 78 2.37 1.66 11.86
C ILE A 78 1.10 0.94 11.47
N GLY A 79 0.09 1.72 11.23
CA GLY A 79 -1.15 1.19 10.74
C GLY A 79 -2.25 2.20 10.91
N GLY A 80 -3.32 1.86 10.31
CA GLY A 80 -4.53 2.64 10.37
C GLY A 80 -5.66 1.84 9.77
N GLY A 81 -6.85 2.28 10.05
CA GLY A 81 -8.00 1.62 9.48
C GLY A 81 -9.26 2.38 9.84
N ARG A 82 -10.29 2.06 9.13
CA ARG A 82 -11.61 2.62 9.33
C ARG A 82 -12.44 1.66 10.17
N ARG A 83 -13.34 2.21 10.99
CA ARG A 83 -14.28 1.38 11.75
C ARG A 83 -15.26 0.66 10.81
N ARG A 84 -15.77 1.39 9.83
CA ARG A 84 -16.62 0.89 8.75
C ARG A 84 -16.38 1.79 7.53
N GLY A 85 -15.66 1.30 6.55
CA GLY A 85 -15.25 2.13 5.41
C GLY A 85 -14.79 1.32 4.21
N ILE A 86 -15.42 0.14 4.00
CA ILE A 86 -15.24 -0.63 2.77
C ILE A 86 -15.65 0.26 1.59
N PRO A 87 -14.73 0.54 0.64
CA PRO A 87 -14.97 1.54 -0.40
C PRO A 87 -15.87 1.00 -1.51
N THR A 88 -16.99 1.66 -1.71
CA THR A 88 -17.90 1.39 -2.84
C THR A 88 -18.36 2.69 -3.51
N PRO A 89 -17.43 3.64 -3.83
CA PRO A 89 -17.82 4.96 -4.32
C PRO A 89 -18.45 4.91 -5.72
N PHE A 90 -18.06 3.91 -6.52
CA PHE A 90 -18.53 3.73 -7.90
C PHE A 90 -19.02 2.28 -8.14
N GLY A 91 -19.82 1.75 -7.21
CA GLY A 91 -20.26 0.36 -7.22
C GLY A 91 -19.25 -0.56 -6.54
N THR A 92 -19.08 -1.77 -7.05
CA THR A 92 -18.35 -2.87 -6.39
C THR A 92 -16.91 -3.06 -6.90
N THR A 93 -16.45 -2.23 -7.82
CA THR A 93 -15.15 -2.42 -8.51
C THR A 93 -13.93 -2.51 -7.59
N PHE A 94 -13.94 -1.86 -6.42
CA PHE A 94 -12.84 -1.95 -5.45
C PHE A 94 -12.81 -3.27 -4.69
N ILE A 95 -13.98 -3.89 -4.49
CA ILE A 95 -14.15 -5.04 -3.63
C ILE A 95 -14.20 -6.38 -4.38
N GLU A 96 -14.35 -6.34 -5.69
CA GLU A 96 -14.31 -7.53 -6.53
C GLU A 96 -12.87 -7.90 -6.90
N LYS A 97 -12.57 -9.18 -6.89
CA LYS A 97 -11.22 -9.67 -7.21
C LYS A 97 -10.80 -9.37 -8.64
N GLU A 98 -11.72 -9.46 -9.57
CA GLU A 98 -11.48 -9.30 -11.01
C GLU A 98 -11.17 -7.84 -11.41
N THR A 99 -11.65 -6.87 -10.65
CA THR A 99 -11.49 -5.44 -10.96
C THR A 99 -10.61 -4.70 -9.97
N GLY A 100 -10.77 -4.95 -8.66
CA GLY A 100 -9.93 -4.41 -7.60
C GLY A 100 -8.58 -5.12 -7.50
N GLY A 101 -8.60 -6.44 -7.58
CA GLY A 101 -7.43 -7.32 -7.52
C GLY A 101 -6.79 -7.43 -6.14
N ILE A 102 -6.81 -6.37 -5.37
CA ILE A 102 -6.26 -6.23 -4.02
C ILE A 102 -7.21 -5.44 -3.14
N GLY A 103 -7.19 -5.73 -1.83
CA GLY A 103 -8.06 -5.11 -0.84
C GLY A 103 -7.39 -3.99 -0.04
N ALA A 104 -7.70 -3.96 1.26
CA ALA A 104 -7.23 -2.93 2.18
C ALA A 104 -5.70 -2.85 2.24
N LEU A 105 -5.00 -3.98 2.14
CA LEU A 105 -3.54 -4.00 2.13
C LEU A 105 -2.97 -3.19 0.97
N GLY A 106 -3.48 -3.40 -0.22
CA GLY A 106 -2.99 -2.70 -1.41
C GLY A 106 -3.52 -1.28 -1.55
N ASP A 107 -4.74 -1.00 -1.07
CA ASP A 107 -5.34 0.34 -1.19
C ASP A 107 -4.76 1.35 -0.19
N ILE A 108 -4.82 1.05 1.11
CA ILE A 108 -4.35 1.97 2.16
C ILE A 108 -3.07 1.49 2.85
N GLY A 109 -2.85 0.18 2.92
CA GLY A 109 -1.66 -0.38 3.54
C GLY A 109 -0.37 -0.03 2.81
N CYS A 110 -0.43 0.12 1.49
CA CYS A 110 0.72 0.54 0.69
C CYS A 110 1.22 1.94 1.09
N TYR A 111 0.36 2.87 1.46
CA TYR A 111 0.76 4.18 1.99
C TYR A 111 1.51 4.06 3.32
N ALA A 112 0.99 3.25 4.25
CA ALA A 112 1.62 3.07 5.55
C ALA A 112 3.03 2.46 5.41
N LEU A 113 3.16 1.42 4.61
CA LEU A 113 4.46 0.79 4.35
C LEU A 113 5.41 1.74 3.61
N ASP A 114 4.92 2.48 2.62
CA ASP A 114 5.74 3.45 1.89
C ASP A 114 6.26 4.58 2.79
N MET A 115 5.43 5.11 3.68
CA MET A 115 5.84 6.15 4.63
C MET A 115 6.98 5.68 5.53
N VAL A 116 6.89 4.46 6.07
CA VAL A 116 7.96 3.88 6.90
C VAL A 116 9.24 3.67 6.09
N LEU A 117 9.13 3.01 4.95
CA LEU A 117 10.29 2.71 4.13
C LEU A 117 10.98 3.98 3.63
N ASN A 118 10.21 4.99 3.21
CA ASN A 118 10.76 6.29 2.79
C ASN A 118 11.43 7.04 3.95
N GLY A 119 10.83 7.02 5.14
CA GLY A 119 11.42 7.65 6.34
C GLY A 119 12.71 6.99 6.79
N MET A 120 12.82 5.67 6.61
CA MET A 120 13.97 4.87 7.03
C MET A 120 15.04 4.66 5.92
N GLY A 121 14.90 5.28 4.74
CA GLY A 121 15.86 5.15 3.65
C GLY A 121 15.83 3.79 2.94
N TYR A 122 14.70 3.11 2.91
CA TYR A 122 14.46 1.84 2.21
C TYR A 122 15.34 0.67 2.67
N PRO A 123 15.42 0.34 3.97
CA PRO A 123 16.13 -0.82 4.44
C PRO A 123 15.55 -2.10 3.83
N LYS A 124 16.41 -3.07 3.52
CA LYS A 124 16.01 -4.31 2.85
C LYS A 124 15.13 -5.16 3.75
N PRO A 125 13.93 -5.60 3.31
CA PRO A 125 13.13 -6.58 4.01
C PRO A 125 13.83 -7.96 4.04
N LEU A 126 13.85 -8.59 5.22
CA LEU A 126 14.46 -9.91 5.44
C LEU A 126 13.41 -11.00 5.61
N THR A 127 12.42 -10.75 6.45
CA THR A 127 11.31 -11.69 6.69
C THR A 127 10.01 -10.93 6.90
N VAL A 128 8.92 -11.55 6.46
CA VAL A 128 7.56 -11.06 6.65
C VAL A 128 6.70 -12.20 7.18
N THR A 129 5.92 -11.92 8.21
CA THR A 129 4.84 -12.80 8.68
C THR A 129 3.58 -11.97 8.75
N GLY A 130 2.47 -12.49 8.24
CA GLY A 130 1.22 -11.73 8.26
C GLY A 130 0.01 -12.59 7.89
N PHE A 131 -1.15 -11.97 7.97
CA PHE A 131 -2.39 -12.58 7.52
C PHE A 131 -3.34 -11.53 6.93
N LEU A 132 -4.28 -12.01 6.13
CA LEU A 132 -5.37 -11.24 5.54
C LEU A 132 -6.71 -11.77 6.08
N SER A 133 -7.70 -10.91 6.11
CA SER A 133 -9.08 -11.26 6.45
C SER A 133 -10.05 -10.50 5.56
N ASP A 134 -11.19 -11.10 5.31
CA ASP A 134 -12.35 -10.55 4.60
C ASP A 134 -13.61 -10.58 5.48
N TYR A 135 -13.43 -10.61 6.79
CA TYR A 135 -14.48 -10.86 7.78
C TYR A 135 -15.68 -9.93 7.65
N PHE A 136 -15.47 -8.64 7.55
CA PHE A 136 -16.55 -7.66 7.41
C PHE A 136 -17.13 -7.61 6.00
N GLY A 137 -16.28 -7.84 4.99
CA GLY A 137 -16.72 -7.96 3.60
C GLY A 137 -17.61 -9.17 3.33
N LYS A 138 -17.46 -10.22 4.13
CA LYS A 138 -18.27 -11.45 4.07
C LYS A 138 -19.34 -11.55 5.15
N ALA A 139 -19.49 -10.53 6.00
CA ALA A 139 -20.51 -10.53 7.06
C ALA A 139 -21.93 -10.61 6.49
N ASP A 140 -22.81 -11.28 7.22
CA ASP A 140 -24.19 -11.55 6.76
C ASP A 140 -25.02 -10.28 6.53
N ASP A 141 -24.72 -9.22 7.26
CA ASP A 141 -25.35 -7.92 7.14
C ASP A 141 -24.70 -7.00 6.10
N TYR A 142 -23.60 -7.43 5.45
CA TYR A 142 -22.96 -6.61 4.44
C TYR A 142 -23.63 -6.79 3.08
N LYS A 143 -24.09 -5.67 2.53
CA LYS A 143 -24.88 -5.61 1.29
C LYS A 143 -24.23 -6.29 0.07
N TYR A 144 -22.92 -6.26 -0.02
CA TYR A 144 -22.16 -6.74 -1.18
C TYR A 144 -21.32 -8.00 -0.90
N LYS A 145 -21.67 -8.77 0.15
CA LYS A 145 -20.91 -9.95 0.59
C LYS A 145 -20.69 -11.00 -0.51
N ASP A 146 -21.66 -11.14 -1.41
CA ASP A 146 -21.62 -12.18 -2.45
C ASP A 146 -20.58 -11.88 -3.54
N VAL A 147 -20.27 -10.62 -3.77
CA VAL A 147 -19.26 -10.18 -4.76
C VAL A 147 -17.95 -9.76 -4.11
N PHE A 148 -17.86 -9.70 -2.78
CA PHE A 148 -16.65 -9.33 -2.08
C PHE A 148 -15.57 -10.42 -2.27
N GLY A 149 -14.42 -10.06 -2.82
CA GLY A 149 -13.38 -11.01 -3.24
C GLY A 149 -11.95 -10.63 -2.85
N VAL A 150 -11.78 -9.61 -2.00
CA VAL A 150 -10.46 -9.10 -1.57
C VAL A 150 -10.37 -9.03 -0.05
N ASP A 151 -9.24 -8.62 0.50
CA ASP A 151 -9.09 -8.40 1.93
C ASP A 151 -9.74 -7.09 2.40
N ASP A 152 -10.37 -7.10 3.58
CA ASP A 152 -10.80 -5.89 4.29
C ASP A 152 -9.89 -5.53 5.47
N PHE A 153 -9.02 -6.47 5.85
CA PHE A 153 -8.05 -6.32 6.94
C PHE A 153 -6.75 -7.05 6.60
N ALA A 154 -5.63 -6.45 6.98
CA ALA A 154 -4.31 -7.07 6.95
C ALA A 154 -3.51 -6.69 8.19
N ALA A 155 -2.73 -7.63 8.72
CA ALA A 155 -1.75 -7.38 9.76
C ALA A 155 -0.47 -8.17 9.50
N GLY A 156 0.66 -7.65 9.94
CA GLY A 156 1.92 -8.32 9.73
C GLY A 156 3.06 -7.78 10.57
N PHE A 157 4.11 -8.57 10.65
CA PHE A 157 5.37 -8.22 11.28
C PHE A 157 6.51 -8.40 10.28
N VAL A 158 7.29 -7.34 10.10
CA VAL A 158 8.40 -7.30 9.13
C VAL A 158 9.71 -7.12 9.87
N ARG A 159 10.72 -7.93 9.54
CA ARG A 159 12.11 -7.70 9.93
C ARG A 159 12.88 -7.13 8.75
N LEU A 160 13.63 -6.08 9.02
CA LEU A 160 14.43 -5.37 8.04
C LEU A 160 15.91 -5.42 8.41
N GLU A 161 16.73 -5.09 7.44
CA GLU A 161 18.17 -4.93 7.59
C GLU A 161 18.50 -3.92 8.71
N GLY A 162 19.64 -4.08 9.40
CA GLY A 162 20.02 -3.24 10.52
C GLY A 162 19.27 -3.52 11.84
N GLY A 163 18.40 -4.54 11.87
CA GLY A 163 17.63 -4.94 13.06
C GLY A 163 16.36 -4.13 13.30
N LEU A 164 15.94 -3.32 12.34
CA LEU A 164 14.65 -2.63 12.37
C LEU A 164 13.51 -3.64 12.22
N THR A 165 12.43 -3.42 12.94
CA THR A 165 11.19 -4.19 12.82
C THR A 165 9.99 -3.28 12.64
N ILE A 166 8.99 -3.78 11.91
CA ILE A 166 7.70 -3.09 11.71
C ILE A 166 6.59 -3.99 12.23
N ASP A 167 5.73 -3.47 13.10
CA ASP A 167 4.40 -4.00 13.38
C ASP A 167 3.40 -3.21 12.54
N PHE A 168 2.72 -3.91 11.67
CA PHE A 168 1.88 -3.32 10.63
C PHE A 168 0.45 -3.82 10.71
N LYS A 169 -0.50 -2.90 10.54
CA LYS A 169 -1.92 -3.21 10.49
C LYS A 169 -2.66 -2.22 9.58
N THR A 170 -3.56 -2.72 8.76
CA THR A 170 -4.43 -1.89 7.92
C THR A 170 -5.82 -2.50 7.78
N ALA A 171 -6.85 -1.68 7.63
CA ALA A 171 -8.20 -2.18 7.45
C ALA A 171 -9.15 -1.17 6.79
N TRP A 172 -10.04 -1.65 5.95
CA TRP A 172 -11.23 -0.90 5.55
C TRP A 172 -12.34 -0.97 6.61
N ALA A 173 -12.38 -2.07 7.37
CA ALA A 173 -13.30 -2.25 8.47
C ALA A 173 -12.64 -3.02 9.61
N MET A 174 -12.73 -2.50 10.83
CA MET A 174 -12.29 -3.18 12.05
C MET A 174 -12.97 -2.60 13.29
N ASN A 175 -13.02 -3.37 14.38
CA ASN A 175 -13.51 -2.88 15.65
C ASN A 175 -12.37 -2.16 16.38
N VAL A 176 -12.39 -0.86 16.32
CA VAL A 176 -11.47 0.03 17.06
C VAL A 176 -12.27 1.13 17.71
N ASP A 177 -11.77 1.61 18.85
CA ASP A 177 -12.19 2.89 19.36
C ASP A 177 -11.86 3.94 18.30
N THR A 178 -12.75 4.90 18.12
CA THR A 178 -12.58 5.93 17.10
C THR A 178 -11.20 6.56 17.21
N MET A 179 -10.30 6.13 16.35
CA MET A 179 -9.20 6.99 15.97
C MET A 179 -9.87 8.14 15.23
N GLY A 180 -9.79 9.32 15.81
CA GLY A 180 -10.48 10.49 15.30
C GLY A 180 -10.29 10.60 13.78
N ASP A 181 -11.31 11.07 13.11
CA ASP A 181 -11.27 11.38 11.69
C ASP A 181 -10.02 12.24 11.43
N THR A 182 -8.98 11.61 10.89
CA THR A 182 -7.77 12.29 10.44
C THR A 182 -7.78 12.42 8.94
#